data_6d8fbc8005bb7cabe4579069a626b739
#
_entry.id   6d8fbc8005bb7cabe4579069a626b739
#
_cell.length_a   1.000
_cell.length_b   1.000
_cell.length_c   1.000
_cell.angle_alpha   90.00
_cell.angle_beta   90.00
_cell.angle_gamma   90.00
#
_symmetry.space_group_name_H-M   'P 1'
#
loop_
_entity.id
_entity.type
_entity.pdbx_description
1 polymer ?
#
loop_
_entity_poly.entity_id
_entity_poly.type
_entity_poly.pdbx_seq_one_letter_code
_entity_poly.pdbx_strand_id
1 'polypeptide(L)'
;MVSFVALIPLFPIVGFFLLLPLGKKLGYPKAGWLGTTAIFLSFVASVITWVGLLARTGTHRVFVDHLFTWMNVGSLKLGIDLYLDPLSMTMVLFVTGVATIIHAYSIGYMKGDPRFHQFFVYLNLFVFSMIVLVLAGNIPLAFVGWEGVGACSYFLISFWFEKPSAATAGKKAFIVNRIGDFGFLLGSFLLFYWVGSLNYVNLFGGHLILSKGSATAIALLFFLGAAGKSAQLPLFTWLVDAMEGPTPVSALIHAATMVTAGVYLMARLAPILRLAPTASMVIAIVGVLTAFVAAAAATSQDDIKKVLAYSTVSQLGYMFLAVGTGAYVAAIFLMVTHAFYKALLFLGSGSVIHSMHDEQDIKKMGRLRRYMPITSVTFIIGWLSIAGFPPFSGFWSKGDVLTAAFQKSPLLWLVGALTAILTAYYMGREVMLVFFGDSRWSAISGSGHQGGHEVGEHEGDMHVSAPHESPRIMTLPLIILAVLAVLGGLLNLPFASSTRFL
;
A
#
# COMPACT_ATOMS: atom_id res chain seq x y z
N MET A 1 -18.11 7.60 -23.67
CA MET A 1 -16.88 7.40 -22.85
C MET A 1 -17.11 7.74 -21.37
N VAL A 2 -18.01 8.65 -21.09
CA VAL A 2 -18.44 9.08 -19.74
C VAL A 2 -18.81 7.91 -18.82
N SER A 3 -19.50 6.91 -19.34
CA SER A 3 -19.97 5.77 -18.56
C SER A 3 -18.88 4.81 -18.06
N PHE A 4 -17.72 4.73 -18.71
CA PHE A 4 -16.69 3.78 -18.32
C PHE A 4 -15.89 4.22 -17.09
N VAL A 5 -15.66 5.52 -16.89
CA VAL A 5 -14.96 6.01 -15.68
C VAL A 5 -15.79 5.78 -14.43
N ALA A 6 -17.10 6.01 -14.49
CA ALA A 6 -18.00 5.77 -13.38
C ALA A 6 -18.13 4.27 -13.01
N LEU A 7 -17.90 3.35 -13.96
CA LEU A 7 -17.89 1.91 -13.69
C LEU A 7 -16.74 1.49 -12.76
N ILE A 8 -15.64 2.24 -12.74
CA ILE A 8 -14.46 1.90 -11.92
C ILE A 8 -14.82 1.88 -10.43
N PRO A 9 -15.40 2.93 -9.82
CA PRO A 9 -15.86 2.89 -8.43
C PRO A 9 -17.17 2.10 -8.26
N LEU A 10 -18.01 1.97 -9.31
CA LEU A 10 -19.30 1.30 -9.22
C LEU A 10 -19.16 -0.19 -8.90
N PHE A 11 -18.25 -0.92 -9.55
CA PHE A 11 -18.13 -2.35 -9.32
C PHE A 11 -17.76 -2.71 -7.87
N PRO A 12 -16.75 -2.10 -7.22
CA PRO A 12 -16.45 -2.39 -5.81
C PRO A 12 -17.60 -2.06 -4.85
N ILE A 13 -18.31 -0.96 -5.06
CA ILE A 13 -19.45 -0.61 -4.18
C ILE A 13 -20.64 -1.54 -4.40
N VAL A 14 -20.88 -1.98 -5.62
CA VAL A 14 -21.89 -3.02 -5.90
C VAL A 14 -21.48 -4.33 -5.24
N GLY A 15 -20.21 -4.73 -5.35
CA GLY A 15 -19.67 -5.90 -4.64
C GLY A 15 -19.92 -5.83 -3.14
N PHE A 16 -19.63 -4.67 -2.52
CA PHE A 16 -19.92 -4.41 -1.11
C PHE A 16 -21.41 -4.62 -0.78
N PHE A 17 -22.32 -3.94 -1.49
CA PHE A 17 -23.76 -4.03 -1.23
C PHE A 17 -24.35 -5.42 -1.48
N LEU A 18 -23.82 -6.17 -2.44
CA LEU A 18 -24.24 -7.55 -2.69
C LEU A 18 -23.74 -8.53 -1.61
N LEU A 19 -22.50 -8.34 -1.14
CA LEU A 19 -21.91 -9.18 -0.09
C LEU A 19 -22.58 -9.00 1.27
N LEU A 20 -23.12 -7.82 1.60
CA LEU A 20 -23.82 -7.57 2.86
C LEU A 20 -24.95 -8.57 3.11
N PRO A 21 -26.00 -8.67 2.26
CA PRO A 21 -27.10 -9.60 2.46
C PRO A 21 -26.82 -11.04 1.99
N LEU A 22 -26.02 -11.20 0.92
CA LEU A 22 -25.83 -12.50 0.27
C LEU A 22 -24.59 -13.25 0.78
N GLY A 23 -23.57 -12.52 1.31
CA GLY A 23 -22.27 -13.10 1.63
C GLY A 23 -22.34 -14.27 2.60
N LYS A 24 -23.17 -14.17 3.66
CA LYS A 24 -23.38 -15.26 4.62
C LYS A 24 -24.05 -16.47 3.98
N LYS A 25 -25.02 -16.26 3.06
CA LYS A 25 -25.72 -17.35 2.36
C LYS A 25 -24.81 -18.04 1.33
N LEU A 26 -23.96 -17.28 0.65
CA LEU A 26 -23.01 -17.79 -0.35
C LEU A 26 -21.89 -18.61 0.31
N GLY A 27 -21.40 -18.16 1.46
CA GLY A 27 -20.32 -18.82 2.19
C GLY A 27 -19.01 -18.94 1.40
N TYR A 28 -18.12 -19.81 1.89
CA TYR A 28 -16.87 -20.16 1.22
C TYR A 28 -17.15 -21.13 0.05
N PRO A 29 -16.48 -21.01 -1.11
CA PRO A 29 -15.63 -19.91 -1.55
C PRO A 29 -16.40 -18.83 -2.33
N LYS A 30 -17.73 -18.98 -2.50
CA LYS A 30 -18.54 -18.18 -3.44
C LYS A 30 -18.56 -16.69 -3.08
N ALA A 31 -18.66 -16.35 -1.79
CA ALA A 31 -18.59 -14.96 -1.36
C ALA A 31 -17.25 -14.31 -1.71
N GLY A 32 -16.14 -15.05 -1.58
CA GLY A 32 -14.82 -14.60 -1.99
C GLY A 32 -14.72 -14.34 -3.49
N TRP A 33 -15.24 -15.23 -4.31
CA TRP A 33 -15.27 -15.05 -5.77
C TRP A 33 -16.17 -13.88 -6.19
N LEU A 34 -17.30 -13.64 -5.54
CA LEU A 34 -18.14 -12.48 -5.81
C LEU A 34 -17.37 -11.17 -5.57
N GLY A 35 -16.72 -11.05 -4.40
CA GLY A 35 -15.91 -9.87 -4.08
C GLY A 35 -14.73 -9.70 -5.04
N THR A 36 -14.01 -10.77 -5.37
CA THR A 36 -12.89 -10.75 -6.31
C THR A 36 -13.34 -10.34 -7.71
N THR A 37 -14.48 -10.86 -8.19
CA THR A 37 -15.02 -10.51 -9.53
C THR A 37 -15.38 -9.04 -9.60
N ALA A 38 -15.98 -8.47 -8.56
CA ALA A 38 -16.31 -7.05 -8.52
C ALA A 38 -15.04 -6.17 -8.69
N ILE A 39 -13.95 -6.48 -7.98
CA ILE A 39 -12.69 -5.75 -8.11
C ILE A 39 -12.03 -6.01 -9.48
N PHE A 40 -12.08 -7.24 -9.99
CA PHE A 40 -11.56 -7.56 -11.32
C PHE A 40 -12.30 -6.78 -12.44
N LEU A 41 -13.62 -6.66 -12.36
CA LEU A 41 -14.38 -5.84 -13.31
C LEU A 41 -14.00 -4.36 -13.22
N SER A 42 -13.73 -3.84 -12.02
CA SER A 42 -13.18 -2.51 -11.84
C SER A 42 -11.80 -2.35 -12.51
N PHE A 43 -10.93 -3.36 -12.40
CA PHE A 43 -9.65 -3.38 -13.10
C PHE A 43 -9.82 -3.40 -14.61
N VAL A 44 -10.71 -4.21 -15.15
CA VAL A 44 -11.02 -4.26 -16.59
C VAL A 44 -11.53 -2.90 -17.10
N ALA A 45 -12.45 -2.27 -16.35
CA ALA A 45 -12.93 -0.92 -16.67
C ALA A 45 -11.77 0.11 -16.65
N SER A 46 -10.83 -0.03 -15.72
CA SER A 46 -9.63 0.81 -15.63
C SER A 46 -8.72 0.63 -16.85
N VAL A 47 -8.49 -0.60 -17.29
CA VAL A 47 -7.67 -0.88 -18.48
C VAL A 47 -8.33 -0.33 -19.75
N ILE A 48 -9.64 -0.49 -19.92
CA ILE A 48 -10.37 0.07 -21.06
C ILE A 48 -10.26 1.60 -21.08
N THR A 49 -10.43 2.23 -19.91
CA THR A 49 -10.31 3.68 -19.75
C THR A 49 -8.89 4.16 -20.07
N TRP A 50 -7.86 3.43 -19.62
CA TRP A 50 -6.46 3.72 -19.88
C TRP A 50 -6.13 3.65 -21.37
N VAL A 51 -6.55 2.60 -22.07
CA VAL A 51 -6.38 2.49 -23.53
C VAL A 51 -7.05 3.68 -24.25
N GLY A 52 -8.25 4.07 -23.81
CA GLY A 52 -8.93 5.27 -24.32
C GLY A 52 -8.18 6.58 -24.04
N LEU A 53 -7.45 6.67 -22.92
CA LEU A 53 -6.65 7.83 -22.57
C LEU A 53 -5.35 7.90 -23.39
N LEU A 54 -4.72 6.75 -23.67
CA LEU A 54 -3.51 6.67 -24.52
C LEU A 54 -3.78 7.13 -25.96
N ALA A 55 -4.98 6.89 -26.47
CA ALA A 55 -5.39 7.35 -27.81
C ALA A 55 -5.52 8.88 -27.92
N ARG A 56 -5.44 9.62 -26.80
CA ARG A 56 -5.51 11.09 -26.78
C ARG A 56 -4.13 11.70 -26.65
N THR A 57 -3.92 12.89 -27.21
CA THR A 57 -2.64 13.60 -27.21
C THR A 57 -2.67 14.84 -26.30
N GLY A 58 -1.54 15.11 -25.62
CA GLY A 58 -1.29 16.36 -24.92
C GLY A 58 -2.32 16.73 -23.85
N THR A 59 -2.83 17.94 -23.90
CA THR A 59 -3.79 18.52 -22.94
C THR A 59 -5.14 17.81 -22.90
N HIS A 60 -5.48 17.00 -23.92
CA HIS A 60 -6.72 16.22 -24.00
C HIS A 60 -6.71 14.95 -23.12
N ARG A 61 -5.65 14.70 -22.37
CA ARG A 61 -5.55 13.59 -21.39
C ARG A 61 -6.16 13.90 -20.03
N VAL A 62 -6.79 15.06 -19.85
CA VAL A 62 -7.56 15.40 -18.65
C VAL A 62 -9.04 15.32 -18.99
N PHE A 63 -9.80 14.64 -18.16
CA PHE A 63 -11.23 14.48 -18.30
C PHE A 63 -11.92 14.57 -16.94
N VAL A 64 -13.05 15.29 -16.87
CA VAL A 64 -13.87 15.40 -15.67
C VAL A 64 -15.26 14.89 -15.99
N ASP A 65 -15.71 13.91 -15.22
CA ASP A 65 -17.06 13.36 -15.30
C ASP A 65 -17.88 13.87 -14.11
N HIS A 66 -18.83 14.76 -14.38
CA HIS A 66 -19.74 15.30 -13.37
C HIS A 66 -20.92 14.35 -13.17
N LEU A 67 -21.01 13.71 -12.01
CA LEU A 67 -22.12 12.81 -11.70
C LEU A 67 -23.32 13.59 -11.19
N PHE A 68 -23.14 14.40 -10.15
CA PHE A 68 -24.16 15.30 -9.60
C PHE A 68 -23.55 16.36 -8.68
N THR A 69 -24.28 17.44 -8.45
CA THR A 69 -23.88 18.50 -7.52
C THR A 69 -24.23 18.10 -6.09
N TRP A 70 -23.20 18.01 -5.22
CA TRP A 70 -23.36 17.65 -3.81
C TRP A 70 -23.71 18.87 -2.94
N MET A 71 -22.92 19.94 -3.05
CA MET A 71 -23.14 21.18 -2.29
C MET A 71 -23.04 22.40 -3.20
N ASN A 72 -23.98 23.35 -3.02
CA ASN A 72 -24.00 24.63 -3.73
C ASN A 72 -24.43 25.73 -2.73
N VAL A 73 -23.45 26.29 -2.00
CA VAL A 73 -23.69 27.27 -0.94
C VAL A 73 -22.77 28.46 -1.14
N GLY A 74 -23.29 29.59 -1.59
CA GLY A 74 -22.50 30.79 -1.89
C GLY A 74 -21.41 30.52 -2.93
N SER A 75 -20.15 30.79 -2.58
CA SER A 75 -19.00 30.51 -3.45
C SER A 75 -18.56 29.04 -3.46
N LEU A 76 -18.99 28.24 -2.46
CA LEU A 76 -18.64 26.83 -2.34
C LEU A 76 -19.55 25.99 -3.24
N LYS A 77 -19.02 25.56 -4.39
CA LYS A 77 -19.69 24.66 -5.34
C LYS A 77 -18.89 23.36 -5.41
N LEU A 78 -19.48 22.27 -4.92
CA LEU A 78 -18.86 20.95 -4.89
C LEU A 78 -19.75 19.96 -5.63
N GLY A 79 -19.18 19.30 -6.63
CA GLY A 79 -19.77 18.16 -7.33
C GLY A 79 -19.19 16.84 -6.85
N ILE A 80 -19.91 15.77 -7.07
CA ILE A 80 -19.34 14.42 -7.13
C ILE A 80 -18.80 14.27 -8.54
N ASP A 81 -17.54 14.68 -8.69
CA ASP A 81 -16.84 14.74 -9.97
C ASP A 81 -15.71 13.72 -9.99
N LEU A 82 -15.60 12.93 -11.05
CA LEU A 82 -14.49 12.02 -11.25
C LEU A 82 -13.45 12.70 -12.15
N TYR A 83 -12.27 12.95 -11.59
CA TYR A 83 -11.17 13.62 -12.28
C TYR A 83 -10.17 12.58 -12.79
N LEU A 84 -10.13 12.42 -14.10
CA LEU A 84 -9.24 11.49 -14.78
C LEU A 84 -8.11 12.24 -15.46
N ASP A 85 -6.89 11.90 -15.08
CA ASP A 85 -5.65 12.35 -15.70
C ASP A 85 -4.58 11.22 -15.64
N PRO A 86 -3.38 11.38 -16.20
CA PRO A 86 -2.35 10.34 -16.14
C PRO A 86 -1.99 9.89 -14.73
N LEU A 87 -1.99 10.80 -13.74
CA LEU A 87 -1.68 10.46 -12.36
C LEU A 87 -2.77 9.59 -11.72
N SER A 88 -4.04 10.02 -11.80
CA SER A 88 -5.16 9.24 -11.26
C SER A 88 -5.31 7.90 -11.98
N MET A 89 -5.09 7.86 -13.29
CA MET A 89 -5.18 6.63 -14.07
C MET A 89 -4.08 5.64 -13.69
N THR A 90 -2.84 6.10 -13.50
CA THR A 90 -1.74 5.27 -12.98
C THR A 90 -2.11 4.65 -11.65
N MET A 91 -2.62 5.47 -10.70
CA MET A 91 -3.05 4.99 -9.39
C MET A 91 -4.15 3.93 -9.49
N VAL A 92 -5.20 4.21 -10.25
CA VAL A 92 -6.35 3.29 -10.38
C VAL A 92 -5.94 1.95 -10.96
N LEU A 93 -5.07 1.92 -11.98
CA LEU A 93 -4.59 0.68 -12.60
C LEU A 93 -3.89 -0.24 -11.61
N PHE A 94 -2.90 0.25 -10.88
CA PHE A 94 -2.19 -0.63 -9.95
C PHE A 94 -2.99 -0.94 -8.69
N VAL A 95 -3.82 0.01 -8.20
CA VAL A 95 -4.71 -0.25 -7.05
C VAL A 95 -5.69 -1.37 -7.36
N THR A 96 -6.43 -1.28 -8.48
CA THR A 96 -7.42 -2.29 -8.85
C THR A 96 -6.78 -3.62 -9.25
N GLY A 97 -5.66 -3.58 -9.98
CA GLY A 97 -4.94 -4.77 -10.40
C GLY A 97 -4.35 -5.55 -9.22
N VAL A 98 -3.59 -4.89 -8.36
CA VAL A 98 -2.99 -5.53 -7.16
C VAL A 98 -4.07 -5.97 -6.18
N ALA A 99 -5.12 -5.15 -5.98
CA ALA A 99 -6.26 -5.54 -5.13
C ALA A 99 -6.97 -6.79 -5.65
N THR A 100 -7.14 -6.96 -6.96
CA THR A 100 -7.71 -8.19 -7.55
C THR A 100 -6.88 -9.43 -7.16
N ILE A 101 -5.55 -9.33 -7.27
CA ILE A 101 -4.63 -10.42 -6.95
C ILE A 101 -4.71 -10.75 -5.44
N ILE A 102 -4.76 -9.72 -4.58
CA ILE A 102 -4.90 -9.89 -3.13
C ILE A 102 -6.24 -10.52 -2.77
N HIS A 103 -7.34 -10.12 -3.40
CA HIS A 103 -8.66 -10.74 -3.18
C HIS A 103 -8.65 -12.22 -3.54
N ALA A 104 -8.08 -12.60 -4.69
CA ALA A 104 -7.96 -14.00 -5.10
C ALA A 104 -7.13 -14.81 -4.08
N TYR A 105 -5.99 -14.29 -3.63
CA TYR A 105 -5.17 -14.90 -2.58
C TYR A 105 -5.96 -15.08 -1.28
N SER A 106 -6.76 -14.08 -0.89
CA SER A 106 -7.53 -14.07 0.34
C SER A 106 -8.54 -15.20 0.43
N ILE A 107 -9.04 -15.71 -0.71
CA ILE A 107 -9.96 -16.86 -0.74
C ILE A 107 -9.27 -18.10 -0.12
N GLY A 108 -8.01 -18.34 -0.47
CA GLY A 108 -7.23 -19.44 0.10
C GLY A 108 -6.83 -19.19 1.56
N TYR A 109 -6.33 -18.00 1.86
CA TYR A 109 -5.81 -17.63 3.18
C TYR A 109 -6.89 -17.63 4.27
N MET A 110 -8.09 -17.10 3.98
CA MET A 110 -9.22 -17.01 4.92
C MET A 110 -10.11 -18.25 4.95
N LYS A 111 -9.67 -19.37 4.33
CA LYS A 111 -10.42 -20.63 4.38
C LYS A 111 -10.57 -21.10 5.82
N GLY A 112 -11.83 -21.35 6.22
CA GLY A 112 -12.15 -21.81 7.58
C GLY A 112 -12.46 -20.70 8.59
N ASP A 113 -12.22 -19.42 8.25
CA ASP A 113 -12.60 -18.32 9.13
C ASP A 113 -14.14 -18.15 9.16
N PRO A 114 -14.78 -18.10 10.34
CA PRO A 114 -16.24 -17.99 10.47
C PRO A 114 -16.79 -16.67 9.90
N ARG A 115 -15.96 -15.62 9.82
CA ARG A 115 -16.30 -14.31 9.29
C ARG A 115 -15.76 -14.09 7.86
N PHE A 116 -15.51 -15.18 7.12
CA PHE A 116 -14.99 -15.14 5.76
C PHE A 116 -15.70 -14.11 4.86
N HIS A 117 -17.05 -14.10 4.87
CA HIS A 117 -17.82 -13.16 4.04
C HIS A 117 -17.64 -11.71 4.44
N GLN A 118 -17.57 -11.40 5.77
CA GLN A 118 -17.36 -10.04 6.28
C GLN A 118 -16.00 -9.48 5.85
N PHE A 119 -15.00 -10.34 5.77
CA PHE A 119 -13.69 -9.97 5.27
C PHE A 119 -13.76 -9.36 3.87
N PHE A 120 -14.47 -10.01 2.94
CA PHE A 120 -14.65 -9.50 1.57
C PHE A 120 -15.56 -8.29 1.49
N VAL A 121 -16.52 -8.13 2.39
CA VAL A 121 -17.31 -6.88 2.54
C VAL A 121 -16.37 -5.69 2.81
N TYR A 122 -15.50 -5.82 3.81
CA TYR A 122 -14.57 -4.74 4.17
C TYR A 122 -13.52 -4.48 3.09
N LEU A 123 -13.01 -5.52 2.44
CA LEU A 123 -12.06 -5.36 1.35
C LEU A 123 -12.66 -4.60 0.15
N ASN A 124 -13.89 -4.92 -0.26
CA ASN A 124 -14.56 -4.22 -1.37
C ASN A 124 -14.83 -2.74 -1.03
N LEU A 125 -15.29 -2.44 0.20
CA LEU A 125 -15.49 -1.07 0.66
C LEU A 125 -14.16 -0.30 0.71
N PHE A 126 -13.07 -0.96 1.12
CA PHE A 126 -11.74 -0.37 1.16
C PHE A 126 -11.27 0.05 -0.24
N VAL A 127 -11.38 -0.85 -1.23
CA VAL A 127 -10.98 -0.55 -2.61
C VAL A 127 -11.86 0.53 -3.21
N PHE A 128 -13.18 0.50 -2.97
CA PHE A 128 -14.09 1.59 -3.36
C PHE A 128 -13.62 2.93 -2.81
N SER A 129 -13.37 3.01 -1.50
CA SER A 129 -12.93 4.24 -0.85
C SER A 129 -11.62 4.78 -1.42
N MET A 130 -10.67 3.88 -1.74
CA MET A 130 -9.41 4.25 -2.37
C MET A 130 -9.60 4.79 -3.79
N ILE A 131 -10.50 4.19 -4.57
CA ILE A 131 -10.83 4.65 -5.93
C ILE A 131 -11.50 6.04 -5.87
N VAL A 132 -12.43 6.26 -4.93
CA VAL A 132 -13.04 7.57 -4.70
C VAL A 132 -11.99 8.62 -4.38
N LEU A 133 -11.04 8.32 -3.49
CA LEU A 133 -9.94 9.22 -3.16
C LEU A 133 -9.13 9.61 -4.39
N VAL A 134 -8.76 8.64 -5.22
CA VAL A 134 -7.86 8.83 -6.36
C VAL A 134 -8.55 9.53 -7.53
N LEU A 135 -9.84 9.23 -7.77
CA LEU A 135 -10.62 9.83 -8.86
C LEU A 135 -11.38 11.10 -8.43
N ALA A 136 -11.24 11.55 -7.19
CA ALA A 136 -11.92 12.75 -6.73
C ALA A 136 -11.58 13.97 -7.60
N GLY A 137 -12.60 14.74 -7.98
CA GLY A 137 -12.45 16.00 -8.75
C GLY A 137 -12.24 17.23 -7.86
N ASN A 138 -12.33 17.05 -6.53
CA ASN A 138 -12.13 18.13 -5.55
C ASN A 138 -11.60 17.57 -4.22
N ILE A 139 -11.04 18.46 -3.43
CA ILE A 139 -10.43 18.12 -2.13
C ILE A 139 -11.44 17.50 -1.14
N PRO A 140 -12.68 18.03 -0.97
CA PRO A 140 -13.66 17.41 -0.08
C PRO A 140 -14.06 15.98 -0.49
N LEU A 141 -14.23 15.69 -1.76
CA LEU A 141 -14.50 14.32 -2.23
C LEU A 141 -13.28 13.40 -2.01
N ALA A 142 -12.07 13.92 -2.22
CA ALA A 142 -10.85 13.19 -1.88
C ALA A 142 -10.79 12.87 -0.38
N PHE A 143 -11.23 13.81 0.48
CA PHE A 143 -11.32 13.61 1.92
C PHE A 143 -12.35 12.53 2.31
N VAL A 144 -13.49 12.44 1.62
CA VAL A 144 -14.46 11.34 1.83
C VAL A 144 -13.81 9.98 1.57
N GLY A 145 -13.09 9.83 0.46
CA GLY A 145 -12.33 8.61 0.19
C GLY A 145 -11.22 8.36 1.21
N TRP A 146 -10.54 9.43 1.65
CA TRP A 146 -9.49 9.41 2.67
C TRP A 146 -9.97 8.89 4.03
N GLU A 147 -11.14 9.34 4.46
CA GLU A 147 -11.80 8.85 5.67
C GLU A 147 -12.30 7.42 5.50
N GLY A 148 -12.83 7.10 4.32
CA GLY A 148 -13.30 5.76 3.99
C GLY A 148 -12.19 4.71 4.11
N VAL A 149 -10.99 4.96 3.56
CA VAL A 149 -9.86 4.03 3.72
C VAL A 149 -9.40 3.96 5.18
N GLY A 150 -9.51 5.06 5.94
CA GLY A 150 -9.21 5.09 7.37
C GLY A 150 -10.17 4.19 8.18
N ALA A 151 -11.46 4.31 7.95
CA ALA A 151 -12.48 3.50 8.61
C ALA A 151 -12.35 2.01 8.25
N CYS A 152 -12.16 1.70 6.96
CA CYS A 152 -11.96 0.32 6.52
C CYS A 152 -10.69 -0.30 7.11
N SER A 153 -9.60 0.47 7.24
CA SER A 153 -8.38 -0.02 7.87
C SER A 153 -8.61 -0.38 9.34
N TYR A 154 -9.37 0.43 10.08
CA TYR A 154 -9.77 0.11 11.44
C TYR A 154 -10.50 -1.25 11.52
N PHE A 155 -11.52 -1.48 10.67
CA PHE A 155 -12.25 -2.75 10.64
C PHE A 155 -11.36 -3.94 10.27
N LEU A 156 -10.43 -3.74 9.36
CA LEU A 156 -9.57 -4.80 8.85
C LEU A 156 -8.39 -5.11 9.78
N ILE A 157 -7.78 -4.12 10.44
CA ILE A 157 -6.72 -4.32 11.43
C ILE A 157 -7.30 -5.02 12.66
N SER A 158 -8.46 -4.57 13.13
CA SER A 158 -9.17 -5.20 14.25
C SER A 158 -10.12 -6.32 13.83
N PHE A 159 -9.86 -6.99 12.70
CA PHE A 159 -10.74 -8.04 12.18
C PHE A 159 -10.96 -9.17 13.20
N TRP A 160 -9.92 -9.57 13.88
CA TRP A 160 -9.97 -10.51 15.01
C TRP A 160 -10.10 -9.76 16.35
N PHE A 161 -11.15 -8.96 16.48
CA PHE A 161 -11.38 -8.05 17.63
C PHE A 161 -11.50 -8.77 18.98
N GLU A 162 -11.69 -10.09 19.01
CA GLU A 162 -11.64 -10.89 20.22
C GLU A 162 -10.21 -10.94 20.83
N LYS A 163 -9.19 -10.68 20.00
CA LYS A 163 -7.81 -10.50 20.45
C LYS A 163 -7.63 -9.06 20.95
N PRO A 164 -7.33 -8.82 22.23
CA PRO A 164 -7.15 -7.45 22.74
C PRO A 164 -6.05 -6.66 22.01
N SER A 165 -5.00 -7.35 21.54
CA SER A 165 -3.92 -6.75 20.74
C SER A 165 -4.45 -6.17 19.42
N ALA A 166 -5.28 -6.94 18.67
CA ALA A 166 -5.85 -6.50 17.41
C ALA A 166 -6.84 -5.33 17.59
N ALA A 167 -7.68 -5.40 18.63
CA ALA A 167 -8.61 -4.30 18.96
C ALA A 167 -7.86 -3.01 19.31
N THR A 168 -6.76 -3.11 20.09
CA THR A 168 -5.92 -1.97 20.47
C THR A 168 -5.16 -1.41 19.26
N ALA A 169 -4.61 -2.27 18.41
CA ALA A 169 -3.91 -1.88 17.19
C ALA A 169 -4.82 -1.09 16.23
N GLY A 170 -6.06 -1.56 16.01
CA GLY A 170 -7.03 -0.84 15.20
C GLY A 170 -7.39 0.53 15.76
N LYS A 171 -7.65 0.65 17.06
CA LYS A 171 -7.89 1.93 17.74
C LYS A 171 -6.72 2.88 17.59
N LYS A 172 -5.48 2.41 17.81
CA LYS A 172 -4.26 3.21 17.65
C LYS A 172 -4.13 3.70 16.21
N ALA A 173 -4.31 2.83 15.21
CA ALA A 173 -4.27 3.20 13.82
C ALA A 173 -5.29 4.31 13.50
N PHE A 174 -6.53 4.16 13.95
CA PHE A 174 -7.57 5.16 13.73
C PHE A 174 -7.23 6.52 14.36
N ILE A 175 -6.83 6.54 15.65
CA ILE A 175 -6.54 7.79 16.39
C ILE A 175 -5.34 8.52 15.80
N VAL A 176 -4.24 7.80 15.53
CA VAL A 176 -3.02 8.43 14.97
C VAL A 176 -3.29 9.02 13.58
N ASN A 177 -4.06 8.31 12.74
CA ASN A 177 -4.45 8.83 11.44
C ASN A 177 -5.34 10.08 11.58
N ARG A 178 -6.24 10.14 12.58
CA ARG A 178 -7.09 11.29 12.83
C ARG A 178 -6.31 12.57 13.16
N ILE A 179 -5.16 12.45 13.82
CA ILE A 179 -4.26 13.60 14.04
C ILE A 179 -3.79 14.17 12.68
N GLY A 180 -3.44 13.30 11.73
CA GLY A 180 -3.11 13.72 10.36
C GLY A 180 -4.31 14.34 9.64
N ASP A 181 -5.48 13.73 9.76
CA ASP A 181 -6.71 14.16 9.09
C ASP A 181 -7.12 15.59 9.51
N PHE A 182 -6.82 15.97 10.75
CA PHE A 182 -6.99 17.36 11.21
C PHE A 182 -6.12 18.34 10.40
N GLY A 183 -4.87 17.96 10.10
CA GLY A 183 -4.01 18.75 9.22
C GLY A 183 -4.56 18.88 7.80
N PHE A 184 -5.11 17.80 7.25
CA PHE A 184 -5.77 17.82 5.93
C PHE A 184 -6.93 18.81 5.91
N LEU A 185 -7.81 18.79 6.92
CA LEU A 185 -8.95 19.72 7.02
C LEU A 185 -8.51 21.17 7.15
N LEU A 186 -7.58 21.48 8.03
CA LEU A 186 -7.06 22.83 8.18
C LEU A 186 -6.39 23.33 6.89
N GLY A 187 -5.62 22.47 6.20
CA GLY A 187 -5.05 22.78 4.91
C GLY A 187 -6.12 23.09 3.85
N SER A 188 -7.21 22.35 3.86
CA SER A 188 -8.36 22.57 2.95
C SER A 188 -9.07 23.89 3.25
N PHE A 189 -9.30 24.22 4.52
CA PHE A 189 -9.92 25.50 4.92
C PHE A 189 -9.04 26.68 4.55
N LEU A 190 -7.73 26.58 4.81
CA LEU A 190 -6.78 27.64 4.48
C LEU A 190 -6.66 27.82 2.96
N LEU A 191 -6.67 26.72 2.19
CA LEU A 191 -6.67 26.78 0.73
C LEU A 191 -7.94 27.45 0.20
N PHE A 192 -9.12 27.08 0.72
CA PHE A 192 -10.37 27.71 0.34
C PHE A 192 -10.39 29.22 0.67
N TYR A 193 -9.88 29.60 1.85
CA TYR A 193 -9.79 31.00 2.26
C TYR A 193 -8.98 31.86 1.29
N TRP A 194 -7.85 31.35 0.78
CA TRP A 194 -6.98 32.10 -0.11
C TRP A 194 -7.34 32.00 -1.60
N VAL A 195 -7.88 30.88 -2.04
CA VAL A 195 -8.13 30.59 -3.46
C VAL A 195 -9.61 30.68 -3.82
N GLY A 196 -10.51 30.51 -2.86
CA GLY A 196 -11.97 30.54 -3.07
C GLY A 196 -12.54 29.29 -3.77
N SER A 197 -11.69 28.27 -4.02
CA SER A 197 -12.10 27.02 -4.67
C SER A 197 -11.32 25.82 -4.14
N LEU A 198 -11.99 24.65 -4.11
CA LEU A 198 -11.39 23.35 -3.77
C LEU A 198 -11.43 22.36 -4.95
N ASN A 199 -11.92 22.79 -6.11
CA ASN A 199 -12.01 21.96 -7.31
C ASN A 199 -10.65 21.89 -8.03
N TYR A 200 -10.21 20.70 -8.40
CA TYR A 200 -8.92 20.48 -9.04
C TYR A 200 -8.78 21.21 -10.38
N VAL A 201 -9.87 21.31 -11.17
CA VAL A 201 -9.87 22.11 -12.42
C VAL A 201 -9.46 23.54 -12.15
N ASN A 202 -10.01 24.18 -11.12
CA ASN A 202 -9.71 25.56 -10.77
C ASN A 202 -8.30 25.70 -10.13
N LEU A 203 -7.90 24.71 -9.33
CA LEU A 203 -6.59 24.72 -8.65
C LEU A 203 -5.43 24.51 -9.62
N PHE A 204 -5.63 23.70 -10.67
CA PHE A 204 -4.55 23.28 -11.59
C PHE A 204 -4.68 23.86 -12.99
N GLY A 205 -5.79 24.54 -13.33
CA GLY A 205 -6.12 25.05 -14.66
C GLY A 205 -5.41 26.34 -15.07
N GLY A 206 -4.46 26.89 -14.30
CA GLY A 206 -3.66 27.99 -14.79
C GLY A 206 -3.03 28.93 -13.77
N HIS A 207 -3.74 29.75 -13.02
CA HIS A 207 -3.13 30.81 -12.25
C HIS A 207 -3.41 30.69 -10.75
N LEU A 208 -2.72 29.73 -10.10
CA LEU A 208 -2.74 29.68 -8.64
C LEU A 208 -1.89 30.82 -8.07
N ILE A 209 -2.56 31.88 -7.58
CA ILE A 209 -1.88 33.03 -6.97
C ILE A 209 -1.89 32.85 -5.45
N LEU A 210 -0.75 32.41 -4.91
CA LEU A 210 -0.52 32.27 -3.47
C LEU A 210 0.81 32.94 -3.10
N SER A 211 0.86 33.59 -1.94
CA SER A 211 2.14 34.02 -1.36
C SER A 211 2.97 32.80 -0.97
N LYS A 212 4.30 32.92 -0.97
CA LYS A 212 5.20 31.84 -0.51
C LYS A 212 4.85 31.35 0.91
N GLY A 213 4.45 32.26 1.80
CA GLY A 213 4.06 31.94 3.17
C GLY A 213 2.78 31.13 3.22
N SER A 214 1.71 31.58 2.52
CA SER A 214 0.43 30.87 2.46
C SER A 214 0.58 29.49 1.81
N ALA A 215 1.33 29.40 0.70
CA ALA A 215 1.60 28.13 0.03
C ALA A 215 2.37 27.17 0.96
N THR A 216 3.36 27.67 1.73
CA THR A 216 4.11 26.86 2.68
C THR A 216 3.22 26.33 3.81
N ALA A 217 2.37 27.18 4.39
CA ALA A 217 1.44 26.77 5.45
C ALA A 217 0.44 25.69 4.95
N ILE A 218 -0.16 25.92 3.79
CA ILE A 218 -1.08 24.97 3.15
C ILE A 218 -0.38 23.63 2.89
N ALA A 219 0.81 23.66 2.29
CA ALA A 219 1.59 22.47 1.95
C ALA A 219 1.97 21.66 3.20
N LEU A 220 2.40 22.30 4.28
CA LEU A 220 2.76 21.63 5.54
C LEU A 220 1.53 21.03 6.25
N LEU A 221 0.38 21.69 6.20
CA LEU A 221 -0.87 21.15 6.75
C LEU A 221 -1.33 19.91 5.98
N PHE A 222 -1.31 19.94 4.65
CA PHE A 222 -1.57 18.73 3.85
C PHE A 222 -0.51 17.64 4.07
N PHE A 223 0.76 18.03 4.27
CA PHE A 223 1.81 17.07 4.60
C PHE A 223 1.57 16.41 5.97
N LEU A 224 1.04 17.12 6.97
CA LEU A 224 0.63 16.50 8.24
C LEU A 224 -0.44 15.42 8.00
N GLY A 225 -1.43 15.69 7.13
CA GLY A 225 -2.40 14.70 6.67
C GLY A 225 -1.72 13.49 6.02
N ALA A 226 -0.83 13.76 5.08
CA ALA A 226 -0.06 12.73 4.38
C ALA A 226 0.82 11.92 5.34
N ALA A 227 1.45 12.56 6.34
CA ALA A 227 2.28 11.90 7.34
C ALA A 227 1.50 10.90 8.20
N GLY A 228 0.23 11.18 8.51
CA GLY A 228 -0.66 10.25 9.20
C GLY A 228 -0.85 8.97 8.40
N LYS A 229 -1.43 9.07 7.19
CA LYS A 229 -1.73 7.88 6.35
C LYS A 229 -0.48 7.15 5.87
N SER A 230 0.58 7.88 5.51
CA SER A 230 1.81 7.31 4.98
C SER A 230 2.88 7.07 6.05
N ALA A 231 2.51 7.09 7.31
CA ALA A 231 3.36 6.71 8.43
C ALA A 231 4.75 7.40 8.42
N GLN A 232 4.77 8.73 8.20
CA GLN A 232 6.01 9.51 8.33
C GLN A 232 6.22 9.95 9.77
N LEU A 233 7.47 10.23 10.13
CA LEU A 233 7.81 10.77 11.45
C LEU A 233 6.99 12.05 11.73
N PRO A 234 6.43 12.18 12.93
CA PRO A 234 6.44 11.23 14.07
C PRO A 234 5.27 10.23 14.09
N LEU A 235 4.38 10.22 13.08
CA LEU A 235 3.08 9.49 13.05
C LEU A 235 3.18 8.07 12.46
N PHE A 236 4.30 7.35 12.63
CA PHE A 236 4.55 6.05 11.97
C PHE A 236 4.18 4.82 12.79
N THR A 237 4.05 4.94 14.12
CA THR A 237 4.00 3.79 15.04
C THR A 237 2.79 2.89 14.87
N TRP A 238 1.68 3.42 14.36
CA TRP A 238 0.46 2.66 14.13
C TRP A 238 0.62 1.58 13.04
N LEU A 239 1.51 1.83 12.06
CA LEU A 239 1.65 0.96 10.90
C LEU A 239 2.27 -0.39 11.25
N VAL A 240 3.19 -0.42 12.21
CA VAL A 240 3.81 -1.65 12.72
C VAL A 240 2.83 -2.46 13.55
N ASP A 241 2.01 -1.81 14.38
CA ASP A 241 0.99 -2.47 15.17
C ASP A 241 -0.16 -3.01 14.31
N ALA A 242 -0.38 -2.42 13.13
CA ALA A 242 -1.36 -2.91 12.15
C ALA A 242 -1.09 -4.35 11.67
N MET A 243 0.07 -4.94 12.01
CA MET A 243 0.40 -6.34 11.72
C MET A 243 -0.45 -7.35 12.49
N GLU A 244 -1.24 -6.94 13.46
CA GLU A 244 -2.21 -7.79 14.16
C GLU A 244 -3.37 -8.27 13.25
N GLY A 245 -3.65 -7.56 12.16
CA GLY A 245 -4.65 -7.97 11.19
C GLY A 245 -4.22 -9.14 10.29
N PRO A 246 -5.17 -9.76 9.55
CA PRO A 246 -4.87 -10.82 8.59
C PRO A 246 -3.84 -10.38 7.54
N THR A 247 -2.92 -11.27 7.14
CA THR A 247 -1.81 -10.91 6.25
C THR A 247 -2.25 -10.32 4.88
N PRO A 248 -3.36 -10.77 4.23
CA PRO A 248 -3.84 -10.10 3.03
C PRO A 248 -4.24 -8.63 3.24
N VAL A 249 -4.70 -8.28 4.44
CA VAL A 249 -4.97 -6.87 4.82
C VAL A 249 -3.67 -6.09 4.86
N SER A 250 -2.63 -6.67 5.49
CA SER A 250 -1.31 -6.06 5.50
C SER A 250 -0.80 -5.83 4.08
N ALA A 251 -0.94 -6.82 3.18
CA ALA A 251 -0.60 -6.66 1.78
C ALA A 251 -1.36 -5.50 1.13
N LEU A 252 -2.67 -5.39 1.33
CA LEU A 252 -3.51 -4.35 0.72
C LEU A 252 -3.16 -2.95 1.25
N ILE A 253 -3.08 -2.78 2.57
CA ILE A 253 -2.76 -1.50 3.22
C ILE A 253 -1.38 -1.00 2.82
N HIS A 254 -0.37 -1.89 2.84
CA HIS A 254 1.04 -1.52 2.70
C HIS A 254 1.54 -1.46 1.25
N ALA A 255 0.90 -2.18 0.31
CA ALA A 255 1.39 -2.22 -1.06
C ALA A 255 0.78 -1.12 -1.94
N ALA A 256 -0.57 -1.08 -2.04
CA ALA A 256 -1.21 -0.36 -3.15
C ALA A 256 -2.25 0.68 -2.73
N THR A 257 -2.58 0.81 -1.43
CA THR A 257 -3.74 1.60 -1.03
C THR A 257 -3.44 2.66 0.03
N MET A 258 -3.84 2.45 1.28
CA MET A 258 -3.88 3.49 2.31
C MET A 258 -2.57 4.26 2.48
N VAL A 259 -1.44 3.56 2.58
CA VAL A 259 -0.15 4.22 2.83
C VAL A 259 0.40 4.99 1.63
N THR A 260 -0.09 4.70 0.42
CA THR A 260 0.27 5.43 -0.80
C THR A 260 -0.56 6.70 -1.00
N ALA A 261 -1.69 6.82 -0.29
CA ALA A 261 -2.60 7.96 -0.40
C ALA A 261 -1.93 9.31 -0.08
N GLY A 262 -1.03 9.34 0.93
CA GLY A 262 -0.32 10.58 1.27
C GLY A 262 0.68 11.01 0.20
N VAL A 263 1.40 10.06 -0.40
CA VAL A 263 2.33 10.35 -1.51
C VAL A 263 1.54 10.84 -2.73
N TYR A 264 0.41 10.17 -3.06
CA TYR A 264 -0.50 10.61 -4.11
C TYR A 264 -1.01 12.03 -3.87
N LEU A 265 -1.49 12.33 -2.64
CA LEU A 265 -1.97 13.66 -2.28
C LEU A 265 -0.90 14.73 -2.52
N MET A 266 0.32 14.50 -2.05
CA MET A 266 1.40 15.48 -2.22
C MET A 266 1.84 15.63 -3.68
N ALA A 267 1.86 14.54 -4.45
CA ALA A 267 2.08 14.60 -5.89
C ALA A 267 0.95 15.35 -6.62
N ARG A 268 -0.32 15.15 -6.22
CA ARG A 268 -1.48 15.88 -6.73
C ARG A 268 -1.40 17.38 -6.44
N LEU A 269 -0.87 17.75 -5.28
CA LEU A 269 -0.67 19.14 -4.87
C LEU A 269 0.68 19.73 -5.34
N ALA A 270 1.34 19.12 -6.31
CA ALA A 270 2.60 19.63 -6.90
C ALA A 270 2.56 21.10 -7.31
N PRO A 271 1.46 21.67 -7.87
CA PRO A 271 1.38 23.11 -8.16
C PRO A 271 1.57 23.99 -6.92
N ILE A 272 1.03 23.59 -5.77
CA ILE A 272 1.20 24.30 -4.48
C ILE A 272 2.64 24.13 -3.97
N LEU A 273 3.20 22.91 -4.05
CA LEU A 273 4.56 22.62 -3.59
C LEU A 273 5.63 23.40 -4.38
N ARG A 274 5.41 23.64 -5.66
CA ARG A 274 6.31 24.48 -6.49
C ARG A 274 6.38 25.93 -5.99
N LEU A 275 5.31 26.44 -5.36
CA LEU A 275 5.27 27.76 -4.74
C LEU A 275 5.84 27.76 -3.31
N ALA A 276 6.08 26.58 -2.71
CA ALA A 276 6.46 26.38 -1.31
C ALA A 276 7.80 25.65 -1.15
N PRO A 277 8.93 26.22 -1.58
CA PRO A 277 10.23 25.53 -1.53
C PRO A 277 10.66 25.14 -0.11
N THR A 278 10.28 25.91 0.91
CA THR A 278 10.54 25.58 2.33
C THR A 278 9.78 24.33 2.75
N ALA A 279 8.50 24.21 2.42
CA ALA A 279 7.72 23.00 2.71
C ALA A 279 8.30 21.80 1.98
N SER A 280 8.68 21.94 0.70
CA SER A 280 9.32 20.88 -0.08
C SER A 280 10.60 20.37 0.59
N MET A 281 11.45 21.26 1.12
CA MET A 281 12.65 20.85 1.84
C MET A 281 12.33 20.12 3.15
N VAL A 282 11.35 20.59 3.92
CA VAL A 282 10.88 19.90 5.15
C VAL A 282 10.40 18.50 4.81
N ILE A 283 9.60 18.33 3.74
CA ILE A 283 9.10 17.03 3.28
C ILE A 283 10.26 16.10 2.90
N ALA A 284 11.29 16.61 2.20
CA ALA A 284 12.45 15.81 1.82
C ALA A 284 13.24 15.34 3.06
N ILE A 285 13.45 16.22 4.03
CA ILE A 285 14.19 15.93 5.28
C ILE A 285 13.40 14.89 6.10
N VAL A 286 12.11 15.13 6.35
CA VAL A 286 11.26 14.17 7.10
C VAL A 286 11.20 12.82 6.37
N GLY A 287 11.09 12.83 5.04
CA GLY A 287 11.07 11.61 4.23
C GLY A 287 12.35 10.79 4.40
N VAL A 288 13.53 11.40 4.22
CA VAL A 288 14.80 10.67 4.32
C VAL A 288 15.10 10.22 5.75
N LEU A 289 14.76 11.01 6.77
CA LEU A 289 14.89 10.60 8.17
C LEU A 289 13.95 9.44 8.51
N THR A 290 12.71 9.49 8.04
CA THR A 290 11.76 8.37 8.19
C THR A 290 12.31 7.11 7.54
N ALA A 291 12.86 7.22 6.32
CA ALA A 291 13.46 6.10 5.62
C ALA A 291 14.58 5.45 6.42
N PHE A 292 15.48 6.26 6.97
CA PHE A 292 16.64 5.79 7.73
C PHE A 292 16.24 5.16 9.07
N VAL A 293 15.42 5.85 9.87
CA VAL A 293 14.99 5.38 11.20
C VAL A 293 14.22 4.05 11.07
N ALA A 294 13.31 3.96 10.10
CA ALA A 294 12.57 2.74 9.87
C ALA A 294 13.46 1.58 9.39
N ALA A 295 14.43 1.84 8.50
CA ALA A 295 15.39 0.83 8.06
C ALA A 295 16.27 0.33 9.23
N ALA A 296 16.73 1.24 10.09
CA ALA A 296 17.47 0.88 11.30
C ALA A 296 16.63 0.01 12.25
N ALA A 297 15.35 0.38 12.49
CA ALA A 297 14.45 -0.40 13.33
C ALA A 297 14.16 -1.80 12.75
N ALA A 298 14.05 -1.93 11.41
CA ALA A 298 13.84 -3.20 10.73
C ALA A 298 14.96 -4.22 10.99
N THR A 299 16.21 -3.77 11.21
CA THR A 299 17.35 -4.68 11.45
C THR A 299 17.24 -5.49 12.73
N SER A 300 16.49 -5.01 13.72
CA SER A 300 16.32 -5.63 15.05
C SER A 300 15.02 -6.42 15.20
N GLN A 301 14.13 -6.41 14.19
CA GLN A 301 12.86 -7.13 14.29
C GLN A 301 13.04 -8.62 14.02
N ASP A 302 12.33 -9.43 14.79
CA ASP A 302 12.31 -10.89 14.65
C ASP A 302 10.97 -11.42 14.10
N ASP A 303 9.93 -10.60 14.05
CA ASP A 303 8.63 -10.90 13.45
C ASP A 303 8.65 -10.60 11.93
N ILE A 304 8.37 -11.62 11.11
CA ILE A 304 8.40 -11.54 9.64
C ILE A 304 7.52 -10.41 9.08
N LYS A 305 6.33 -10.16 9.66
CA LYS A 305 5.44 -9.06 9.26
C LYS A 305 5.95 -7.70 9.72
N LYS A 306 6.55 -7.62 10.92
CA LYS A 306 7.09 -6.34 11.43
C LYS A 306 8.31 -5.87 10.67
N VAL A 307 9.20 -6.78 10.22
CA VAL A 307 10.30 -6.44 9.29
C VAL A 307 9.73 -5.79 8.04
N LEU A 308 8.70 -6.42 7.43
CA LEU A 308 8.05 -5.90 6.23
C LEU A 308 7.29 -4.59 6.48
N ALA A 309 6.71 -4.37 7.67
CA ALA A 309 6.05 -3.12 8.03
C ALA A 309 7.05 -1.96 8.11
N TYR A 310 8.15 -2.12 8.84
CA TYR A 310 9.23 -1.11 8.90
C TYR A 310 9.85 -0.85 7.52
N SER A 311 10.03 -1.89 6.71
CA SER A 311 10.51 -1.70 5.36
C SER A 311 9.52 -0.92 4.48
N THR A 312 8.20 -0.99 4.75
CA THR A 312 7.20 -0.13 4.09
C THR A 312 7.36 1.33 4.50
N VAL A 313 7.47 1.61 5.81
CA VAL A 313 7.74 2.96 6.32
C VAL A 313 8.98 3.54 5.66
N SER A 314 10.04 2.75 5.54
CA SER A 314 11.30 3.15 4.89
C SER A 314 11.11 3.50 3.40
N GLN A 315 10.39 2.66 2.63
CA GLN A 315 10.14 2.94 1.21
C GLN A 315 9.24 4.16 1.00
N LEU A 316 8.24 4.37 1.87
CA LEU A 316 7.44 5.59 1.86
C LEU A 316 8.29 6.83 2.13
N GLY A 317 9.24 6.73 3.05
CA GLY A 317 10.22 7.81 3.29
C GLY A 317 10.99 8.19 2.02
N TYR A 318 11.42 7.21 1.19
CA TYR A 318 12.02 7.50 -0.12
C TYR A 318 11.04 8.20 -1.09
N MET A 319 9.76 7.81 -1.08
CA MET A 319 8.77 8.47 -1.93
C MET A 319 8.58 9.94 -1.50
N PHE A 320 8.56 10.23 -0.20
CA PHE A 320 8.50 11.61 0.30
C PHE A 320 9.79 12.38 0.05
N LEU A 321 10.96 11.73 0.10
CA LEU A 321 12.21 12.32 -0.36
C LEU A 321 12.10 12.78 -1.82
N ALA A 322 11.57 11.92 -2.70
CA ALA A 322 11.38 12.27 -4.11
C ALA A 322 10.35 13.40 -4.30
N VAL A 323 9.23 13.38 -3.57
CA VAL A 323 8.24 14.48 -3.58
C VAL A 323 8.89 15.79 -3.14
N GLY A 324 9.63 15.78 -2.04
CA GLY A 324 10.27 16.99 -1.49
C GLY A 324 11.41 17.52 -2.35
N THR A 325 12.06 16.68 -3.16
CA THR A 325 13.06 17.13 -4.15
C THR A 325 12.40 17.63 -5.45
N GLY A 326 11.07 17.47 -5.61
CA GLY A 326 10.33 17.86 -6.80
C GLY A 326 10.29 16.77 -7.89
N ALA A 327 10.82 15.58 -7.61
CA ALA A 327 10.83 14.42 -8.52
C ALA A 327 9.55 13.59 -8.40
N TYR A 328 8.40 14.20 -8.71
CA TYR A 328 7.09 13.56 -8.53
C TYR A 328 6.93 12.26 -9.33
N VAL A 329 7.46 12.24 -10.56
CA VAL A 329 7.45 11.04 -11.42
C VAL A 329 8.23 9.90 -10.77
N ALA A 330 9.41 10.18 -10.20
CA ALA A 330 10.21 9.18 -9.49
C ALA A 330 9.47 8.65 -8.24
N ALA A 331 8.75 9.53 -7.51
CA ALA A 331 7.93 9.12 -6.37
C ALA A 331 6.82 8.15 -6.79
N ILE A 332 6.09 8.47 -7.87
CA ILE A 332 5.00 7.61 -8.39
C ILE A 332 5.56 6.32 -9.00
N PHE A 333 6.70 6.38 -9.70
CA PHE A 333 7.34 5.18 -10.24
C PHE A 333 7.79 4.23 -9.12
N LEU A 334 8.40 4.76 -8.06
CA LEU A 334 8.73 3.95 -6.88
C LEU A 334 7.47 3.38 -6.22
N MET A 335 6.36 4.15 -6.18
CA MET A 335 5.09 3.68 -5.63
C MET A 335 4.52 2.50 -6.42
N VAL A 336 4.52 2.55 -7.75
CA VAL A 336 4.03 1.46 -8.62
C VAL A 336 4.87 0.19 -8.45
N THR A 337 6.19 0.31 -8.51
CA THR A 337 7.08 -0.84 -8.32
C THR A 337 6.99 -1.40 -6.90
N HIS A 338 6.85 -0.52 -5.90
CA HIS A 338 6.61 -0.87 -4.51
C HIS A 338 5.33 -1.69 -4.33
N ALA A 339 4.25 -1.33 -5.02
CA ALA A 339 3.00 -2.08 -4.94
C ALA A 339 3.19 -3.55 -5.35
N PHE A 340 4.00 -3.83 -6.36
CA PHE A 340 4.26 -5.19 -6.83
C PHE A 340 5.08 -6.01 -5.84
N TYR A 341 6.29 -5.54 -5.49
CA TYR A 341 7.15 -6.33 -4.62
C TYR A 341 6.67 -6.35 -3.15
N LYS A 342 5.94 -5.33 -2.68
CA LYS A 342 5.38 -5.35 -1.33
C LYS A 342 4.20 -6.29 -1.18
N ALA A 343 3.27 -6.28 -2.14
CA ALA A 343 2.21 -7.28 -2.15
C ALA A 343 2.80 -8.69 -2.19
N LEU A 344 3.82 -8.92 -3.02
CA LEU A 344 4.54 -10.18 -3.11
C LEU A 344 5.14 -10.62 -1.78
N LEU A 345 5.88 -9.73 -1.10
CA LEU A 345 6.55 -10.03 0.17
C LEU A 345 5.54 -10.30 1.29
N PHE A 346 4.48 -9.50 1.42
CA PHE A 346 3.45 -9.74 2.43
C PHE A 346 2.63 -11.01 2.16
N LEU A 347 2.22 -11.26 0.92
CA LEU A 347 1.52 -12.51 0.60
C LEU A 347 2.44 -13.72 0.74
N GLY A 348 3.73 -13.58 0.41
CA GLY A 348 4.74 -14.60 0.65
C GLY A 348 4.95 -14.89 2.13
N SER A 349 4.99 -13.85 3.00
CA SER A 349 5.03 -14.05 4.44
C SER A 349 3.75 -14.71 4.97
N GLY A 350 2.58 -14.37 4.41
CA GLY A 350 1.32 -15.06 4.72
C GLY A 350 1.34 -16.54 4.36
N SER A 351 1.95 -16.90 3.22
CA SER A 351 2.15 -18.29 2.82
C SER A 351 3.05 -19.05 3.81
N VAL A 352 4.14 -18.41 4.28
CA VAL A 352 5.04 -18.97 5.31
C VAL A 352 4.31 -19.17 6.63
N ILE A 353 3.63 -18.15 7.14
CA ILE A 353 2.87 -18.19 8.40
C ILE A 353 1.81 -19.29 8.37
N HIS A 354 1.07 -19.39 7.25
CA HIS A 354 0.05 -20.44 7.05
C HIS A 354 0.64 -21.85 7.12
N SER A 355 1.82 -22.06 6.51
CA SER A 355 2.53 -23.34 6.53
C SER A 355 3.18 -23.66 7.89
N MET A 356 3.49 -22.64 8.69
CA MET A 356 4.15 -22.74 9.98
C MET A 356 3.18 -22.65 11.17
N HIS A 357 1.86 -22.90 10.94
CA HIS A 357 0.84 -22.90 11.99
C HIS A 357 0.83 -21.61 12.83
N ASP A 358 0.76 -20.44 12.13
CA ASP A 358 0.72 -19.09 12.69
C ASP A 358 2.02 -18.62 13.40
N GLU A 359 3.14 -19.35 13.27
CA GLU A 359 4.44 -18.86 13.78
C GLU A 359 4.92 -17.67 12.92
N GLN A 360 5.31 -16.57 13.59
CA GLN A 360 5.79 -15.34 12.96
C GLN A 360 7.27 -15.01 13.29
N ASP A 361 7.86 -15.67 14.27
CA ASP A 361 9.26 -15.46 14.66
C ASP A 361 10.21 -16.11 13.65
N ILE A 362 10.95 -15.27 12.88
CA ILE A 362 11.92 -15.75 11.90
C ILE A 362 13.05 -16.57 12.50
N LYS A 363 13.34 -16.44 13.82
CA LYS A 363 14.33 -17.22 14.52
C LYS A 363 13.90 -18.67 14.76
N LYS A 364 12.61 -18.96 14.69
CA LYS A 364 12.05 -20.31 14.81
C LYS A 364 11.83 -21.00 13.48
N MET A 365 12.12 -20.31 12.37
CA MET A 365 12.01 -20.83 11.00
C MET A 365 13.34 -21.45 10.54
N GLY A 366 13.52 -21.66 9.26
CA GLY A 366 14.75 -22.12 8.60
C GLY A 366 14.51 -23.28 7.65
N ARG A 367 15.32 -23.35 6.60
CA ARG A 367 15.32 -24.40 5.57
C ARG A 367 14.00 -24.52 4.79
N LEU A 368 13.09 -23.52 4.85
CA LEU A 368 11.76 -23.62 4.24
C LEU A 368 11.80 -23.70 2.71
N ARG A 369 12.89 -23.29 2.03
CA ARG A 369 12.99 -23.39 0.57
C ARG A 369 12.80 -24.79 0.02
N ARG A 370 13.06 -25.83 0.82
CA ARG A 370 12.88 -27.24 0.39
C ARG A 370 11.42 -27.67 0.42
N TYR A 371 10.65 -27.08 1.30
CA TYR A 371 9.24 -27.40 1.54
C TYR A 371 8.30 -26.47 0.80
N MET A 372 8.74 -25.23 0.54
CA MET A 372 7.97 -24.17 -0.09
C MET A 372 8.75 -23.52 -1.26
N PRO A 373 9.05 -24.27 -2.34
CA PRO A 373 9.93 -23.81 -3.41
C PRO A 373 9.35 -22.59 -4.16
N ILE A 374 8.04 -22.55 -4.45
CA ILE A 374 7.40 -21.44 -5.17
C ILE A 374 7.41 -20.19 -4.29
N THR A 375 6.96 -20.32 -3.03
CA THR A 375 6.96 -19.21 -2.06
C THR A 375 8.36 -18.66 -1.85
N SER A 376 9.39 -19.50 -1.74
CA SER A 376 10.77 -19.05 -1.50
C SER A 376 11.35 -18.31 -2.70
N VAL A 377 11.18 -18.82 -3.93
CA VAL A 377 11.69 -18.16 -5.13
C VAL A 377 11.02 -16.81 -5.35
N THR A 378 9.70 -16.75 -5.19
CA THR A 378 8.94 -15.50 -5.35
C THR A 378 9.28 -14.47 -4.26
N PHE A 379 9.51 -14.91 -3.02
CA PHE A 379 9.95 -14.04 -1.92
C PHE A 379 11.37 -13.48 -2.17
N ILE A 380 12.30 -14.30 -2.67
CA ILE A 380 13.65 -13.87 -3.05
C ILE A 380 13.59 -12.82 -4.17
N ILE A 381 12.72 -12.98 -5.17
CA ILE A 381 12.48 -11.95 -6.20
C ILE A 381 12.01 -10.64 -5.57
N GLY A 382 11.09 -10.71 -4.61
CA GLY A 382 10.64 -9.54 -3.85
C GLY A 382 11.76 -8.86 -3.07
N TRP A 383 12.61 -9.65 -2.40
CA TRP A 383 13.80 -9.15 -1.71
C TRP A 383 14.76 -8.43 -2.64
N LEU A 384 15.17 -9.07 -3.75
CA LEU A 384 16.07 -8.46 -4.72
C LEU A 384 15.51 -7.17 -5.32
N SER A 385 14.18 -7.15 -5.54
CA SER A 385 13.49 -5.96 -6.04
C SER A 385 13.52 -4.82 -5.00
N ILE A 386 13.12 -5.03 -3.76
CA ILE A 386 13.12 -3.97 -2.73
C ILE A 386 14.55 -3.53 -2.36
N ALA A 387 15.53 -4.42 -2.41
CA ALA A 387 16.94 -4.08 -2.19
C ALA A 387 17.49 -3.16 -3.30
N GLY A 388 16.88 -3.18 -4.49
CA GLY A 388 17.34 -2.41 -5.64
C GLY A 388 18.46 -3.12 -6.39
N PHE A 389 18.38 -4.45 -6.52
CA PHE A 389 19.34 -5.24 -7.27
C PHE A 389 19.00 -5.25 -8.78
N PRO A 390 19.95 -5.03 -9.71
CA PRO A 390 19.67 -5.12 -11.13
C PRO A 390 19.31 -6.56 -11.54
N PRO A 391 18.40 -6.79 -12.47
CA PRO A 391 17.61 -5.85 -13.26
C PRO A 391 16.21 -5.56 -12.69
N PHE A 392 15.93 -5.92 -11.44
CA PHE A 392 14.60 -5.82 -10.82
C PHE A 392 14.08 -4.39 -10.76
N SER A 393 12.74 -4.26 -10.66
CA SER A 393 12.04 -2.98 -10.77
C SER A 393 12.48 -1.92 -9.74
N GLY A 394 12.82 -2.35 -8.52
CA GLY A 394 13.29 -1.45 -7.47
C GLY A 394 14.64 -0.81 -7.73
N PHE A 395 15.51 -1.41 -8.57
CA PHE A 395 16.76 -0.79 -8.98
C PHE A 395 16.51 0.52 -9.75
N TRP A 396 15.64 0.48 -10.73
CA TRP A 396 15.32 1.65 -11.57
C TRP A 396 14.61 2.74 -10.77
N SER A 397 13.54 2.38 -10.06
CA SER A 397 12.70 3.34 -9.35
C SER A 397 13.42 3.99 -8.15
N LYS A 398 14.19 3.22 -7.37
CA LYS A 398 14.99 3.78 -6.27
C LYS A 398 16.18 4.58 -6.80
N GLY A 399 16.78 4.16 -7.91
CA GLY A 399 17.83 4.89 -8.61
C GLY A 399 17.41 6.30 -9.00
N ASP A 400 16.21 6.46 -9.58
CA ASP A 400 15.65 7.77 -9.94
C ASP A 400 15.48 8.68 -8.70
N VAL A 401 14.99 8.12 -7.59
CA VAL A 401 14.85 8.87 -6.32
C VAL A 401 16.20 9.33 -5.78
N LEU A 402 17.19 8.45 -5.75
CA LEU A 402 18.54 8.79 -5.28
C LEU A 402 19.23 9.80 -6.18
N THR A 403 19.04 9.70 -7.50
CA THR A 403 19.56 10.69 -8.45
C THR A 403 18.97 12.08 -8.20
N ALA A 404 17.66 12.18 -8.00
CA ALA A 404 17.00 13.43 -7.67
C ALA A 404 17.46 13.99 -6.31
N ALA A 405 17.67 13.12 -5.33
CA ALA A 405 18.19 13.51 -4.02
C ALA A 405 19.62 14.07 -4.13
N PHE A 406 20.49 13.45 -4.94
CA PHE A 406 21.86 13.93 -5.18
C PHE A 406 21.88 15.32 -5.83
N GLN A 407 21.04 15.52 -6.84
CA GLN A 407 20.91 16.81 -7.53
C GLN A 407 20.41 17.93 -6.59
N LYS A 408 19.59 17.59 -5.58
CA LYS A 408 19.06 18.55 -4.62
C LYS A 408 20.04 18.84 -3.47
N SER A 409 20.64 17.79 -2.89
CA SER A 409 21.60 17.88 -1.78
C SER A 409 22.35 16.55 -1.62
N PRO A 410 23.72 16.59 -1.65
CA PRO A 410 24.54 15.40 -1.40
C PRO A 410 24.28 14.74 -0.04
N LEU A 411 23.88 15.53 0.99
CA LEU A 411 23.56 15.00 2.31
C LEU A 411 22.27 14.15 2.29
N LEU A 412 21.23 14.60 1.61
CA LEU A 412 20.00 13.82 1.43
C LEU A 412 20.28 12.51 0.70
N TRP A 413 21.12 12.58 -0.34
CA TRP A 413 21.57 11.39 -1.06
C TRP A 413 22.35 10.43 -0.18
N LEU A 414 23.32 10.93 0.62
CA LEU A 414 24.13 10.10 1.50
C LEU A 414 23.27 9.31 2.49
N VAL A 415 22.33 9.96 3.17
CA VAL A 415 21.40 9.29 4.10
C VAL A 415 20.54 8.27 3.36
N GLY A 416 20.06 8.62 2.16
CA GLY A 416 19.32 7.69 1.30
C GLY A 416 20.16 6.48 0.89
N ALA A 417 21.40 6.67 0.48
CA ALA A 417 22.33 5.59 0.10
C ALA A 417 22.62 4.63 1.29
N LEU A 418 22.91 5.19 2.46
CA LEU A 418 23.08 4.39 3.70
C LEU A 418 21.83 3.58 4.02
N THR A 419 20.66 4.19 3.86
CA THR A 419 19.37 3.49 4.04
C THR A 419 19.17 2.34 3.05
N ALA A 420 19.66 2.49 1.80
CA ALA A 420 19.59 1.41 0.80
C ALA A 420 20.44 0.20 1.22
N ILE A 421 21.61 0.43 1.81
CA ILE A 421 22.46 -0.64 2.37
C ILE A 421 21.74 -1.35 3.51
N LEU A 422 21.13 -0.60 4.44
CA LEU A 422 20.34 -1.19 5.51
C LEU A 422 19.15 -2.01 4.97
N THR A 423 18.53 -1.54 3.88
CA THR A 423 17.43 -2.28 3.22
C THR A 423 17.90 -3.65 2.70
N ALA A 424 19.04 -3.69 2.03
CA ALA A 424 19.62 -4.96 1.55
C ALA A 424 19.95 -5.89 2.71
N TYR A 425 20.47 -5.34 3.82
CA TYR A 425 20.84 -6.10 5.01
C TYR A 425 19.64 -6.73 5.72
N TYR A 426 18.62 -5.93 6.13
CA TYR A 426 17.53 -6.49 6.92
C TYR A 426 16.65 -7.46 6.11
N MET A 427 16.44 -7.20 4.83
CA MET A 427 15.72 -8.13 3.96
C MET A 427 16.53 -9.40 3.68
N GLY A 428 17.87 -9.28 3.50
CA GLY A 428 18.76 -10.44 3.39
C GLY A 428 18.75 -11.29 4.65
N ARG A 429 18.79 -10.65 5.84
CA ARG A 429 18.66 -11.33 7.14
C ARG A 429 17.34 -12.11 7.22
N GLU A 430 16.20 -11.50 6.85
CA GLU A 430 14.90 -12.14 6.84
C GLU A 430 14.89 -13.38 5.92
N VAL A 431 15.34 -13.24 4.68
CA VAL A 431 15.41 -14.35 3.71
C VAL A 431 16.30 -15.48 4.17
N MET A 432 17.49 -15.17 4.71
CA MET A 432 18.45 -16.19 5.18
C MET A 432 17.89 -16.94 6.41
N LEU A 433 17.24 -16.26 7.34
CA LEU A 433 16.68 -16.91 8.52
C LEU A 433 15.43 -17.75 8.20
N VAL A 434 14.60 -17.34 7.25
CA VAL A 434 13.36 -18.05 6.90
C VAL A 434 13.60 -19.22 5.96
N PHE A 435 14.31 -18.99 4.84
CA PHE A 435 14.37 -19.97 3.75
C PHE A 435 15.66 -20.78 3.72
N PHE A 436 16.74 -20.30 4.35
CA PHE A 436 18.06 -20.95 4.35
C PHE A 436 18.47 -21.39 5.78
N GLY A 437 19.69 -21.86 5.93
CA GLY A 437 20.20 -22.37 7.22
C GLY A 437 19.54 -23.69 7.65
N ASP A 438 19.69 -24.00 8.95
CA ASP A 438 19.14 -25.21 9.54
C ASP A 438 17.68 -25.03 9.96
N SER A 439 16.92 -26.14 9.97
CA SER A 439 15.53 -26.13 10.42
C SER A 439 15.47 -25.99 11.95
N ARG A 440 14.93 -24.86 12.44
CA ARG A 440 14.76 -24.62 13.88
C ARG A 440 13.37 -25.03 14.40
N TRP A 441 12.43 -25.21 13.51
CA TRP A 441 11.07 -25.67 13.81
C TRP A 441 11.04 -27.16 14.21
N SER A 442 11.96 -27.98 13.73
CA SER A 442 12.07 -29.41 14.09
C SER A 442 12.57 -29.62 15.55
N ALA A 443 13.36 -28.70 16.10
CA ALA A 443 13.85 -28.77 17.46
C ALA A 443 12.73 -28.50 18.50
N ILE A 444 11.71 -27.73 18.14
CA ILE A 444 10.55 -27.44 19.00
C ILE A 444 9.67 -28.69 19.16
N SER A 445 9.60 -29.53 18.13
CA SER A 445 8.87 -30.80 18.16
C SER A 445 9.59 -31.89 18.98
N GLY A 446 10.92 -31.79 19.15
CA GLY A 446 11.75 -32.78 19.81
C GLY A 446 12.02 -32.54 21.32
N SER A 447 11.73 -31.35 21.83
CA SER A 447 12.03 -31.00 23.23
C SER A 447 11.01 -31.54 24.27
N GLY A 448 10.01 -32.29 23.83
CA GLY A 448 9.02 -32.96 24.69
C GLY A 448 9.43 -34.35 25.24
N HIS A 449 10.59 -34.87 24.81
CA HIS A 449 11.00 -36.23 25.23
C HIS A 449 12.43 -36.29 25.80
N GLN A 450 12.65 -35.71 26.96
CA GLN A 450 13.70 -36.17 27.89
C GLN A 450 13.25 -35.90 29.34
N GLY A 451 12.63 -36.86 29.93
CA GLY A 451 12.28 -36.86 31.35
C GLY A 451 11.24 -37.94 31.63
N GLY A 452 11.70 -39.17 31.88
CA GLY A 452 10.81 -40.30 32.12
C GLY A 452 9.96 -40.12 33.38
N HIS A 453 8.69 -40.46 33.22
CA HIS A 453 7.91 -41.29 34.13
C HIS A 453 6.62 -41.67 33.40
N GLU A 454 6.42 -42.98 33.30
CA GLU A 454 5.16 -43.59 32.89
C GLU A 454 4.04 -43.15 33.80
N VAL A 455 2.90 -42.75 33.27
CA VAL A 455 1.51 -43.14 33.66
C VAL A 455 0.49 -42.42 32.76
N GLY A 456 -0.37 -43.16 32.06
CA GLY A 456 -1.75 -42.75 31.68
C GLY A 456 -1.92 -42.29 30.23
N GLU A 457 -2.41 -43.20 29.39
CA GLU A 457 -2.97 -43.01 28.05
C GLU A 457 -4.04 -41.93 27.99
N HIS A 458 -3.74 -40.84 27.31
CA HIS A 458 -4.67 -40.08 26.43
C HIS A 458 -3.80 -39.38 25.42
N GLU A 459 -3.50 -40.10 24.34
CA GLU A 459 -2.79 -39.58 23.15
C GLU A 459 -3.70 -38.65 22.38
N GLY A 460 -3.48 -37.37 22.54
CA GLY A 460 -3.72 -36.37 21.49
C GLY A 460 -2.38 -36.04 20.85
N ASP A 461 -1.86 -36.88 19.98
CA ASP A 461 -0.66 -36.63 19.19
C ASP A 461 -0.85 -35.34 18.38
N MET A 462 -0.34 -34.22 18.87
CA MET A 462 -0.08 -33.06 18.04
C MET A 462 1.10 -33.40 17.09
N HIS A 463 0.82 -34.17 16.04
CA HIS A 463 1.72 -34.27 14.90
C HIS A 463 1.87 -32.86 14.30
N VAL A 464 2.94 -32.15 14.65
CA VAL A 464 3.35 -30.94 13.94
C VAL A 464 3.67 -31.39 12.52
N SER A 465 2.72 -31.21 11.60
CA SER A 465 2.94 -31.55 10.20
C SER A 465 4.09 -30.74 9.63
N ALA A 466 4.94 -31.39 8.84
CA ALA A 466 6.05 -30.68 8.18
C ALA A 466 5.52 -29.50 7.35
N PRO A 467 6.25 -28.37 7.27
CA PRO A 467 5.89 -27.26 6.41
C PRO A 467 5.62 -27.72 4.97
N HIS A 468 4.62 -27.14 4.31
CA HIS A 468 4.22 -27.53 2.96
C HIS A 468 3.91 -26.31 2.11
N GLU A 469 3.99 -26.43 0.80
CA GLU A 469 3.66 -25.33 -0.11
C GLU A 469 2.16 -24.99 -0.03
N SER A 470 1.86 -23.70 -0.13
CA SER A 470 0.49 -23.20 -0.13
C SER A 470 -0.30 -23.66 -1.36
N PRO A 471 -1.64 -23.74 -1.28
CA PRO A 471 -2.47 -24.16 -2.41
C PRO A 471 -2.36 -23.21 -3.61
N ARG A 472 -2.67 -23.72 -4.81
CA ARG A 472 -2.51 -22.98 -6.08
C ARG A 472 -3.20 -21.61 -6.10
N ILE A 473 -4.32 -21.46 -5.41
CA ILE A 473 -5.05 -20.19 -5.28
C ILE A 473 -4.22 -19.12 -4.57
N MET A 474 -3.23 -19.49 -3.75
CA MET A 474 -2.30 -18.60 -3.08
C MET A 474 -0.99 -18.46 -3.85
N THR A 475 -0.46 -19.54 -4.45
CA THR A 475 0.83 -19.49 -5.15
C THR A 475 0.76 -18.80 -6.52
N LEU A 476 -0.37 -18.89 -7.24
CA LEU A 476 -0.55 -18.17 -8.52
C LEU A 476 -0.46 -16.64 -8.36
N PRO A 477 -1.13 -15.99 -7.39
CA PRO A 477 -0.91 -14.61 -7.03
C PRO A 477 0.57 -14.23 -6.79
N LEU A 478 1.33 -15.08 -6.08
CA LEU A 478 2.75 -14.84 -5.84
C LEU A 478 3.56 -14.83 -7.14
N ILE A 479 3.30 -15.77 -8.05
CA ILE A 479 3.98 -15.85 -9.35
C ILE A 479 3.67 -14.61 -10.20
N ILE A 480 2.40 -14.19 -10.27
CA ILE A 480 2.01 -13.00 -11.04
C ILE A 480 2.72 -11.74 -10.49
N LEU A 481 2.71 -11.56 -9.18
CA LEU A 481 3.38 -10.42 -8.54
C LEU A 481 4.91 -10.48 -8.70
N ALA A 482 5.51 -11.66 -8.70
CA ALA A 482 6.95 -11.83 -8.98
C ALA A 482 7.31 -11.39 -10.40
N VAL A 483 6.51 -11.77 -11.39
CA VAL A 483 6.69 -11.31 -12.78
C VAL A 483 6.58 -9.78 -12.86
N LEU A 484 5.58 -9.18 -12.19
CA LEU A 484 5.42 -7.73 -12.15
C LEU A 484 6.58 -7.04 -11.41
N ALA A 485 7.12 -7.64 -10.35
CA ALA A 485 8.29 -7.12 -9.64
C ALA A 485 9.58 -7.15 -10.47
N VAL A 486 9.69 -8.07 -11.42
CA VAL A 486 10.78 -8.11 -12.40
C VAL A 486 10.56 -7.08 -13.50
N LEU A 487 9.39 -7.11 -14.15
CA LEU A 487 9.09 -6.33 -15.35
C LEU A 487 8.69 -4.87 -15.08
N GLY A 488 8.24 -4.54 -13.86
CA GLY A 488 7.76 -3.20 -13.51
C GLY A 488 8.78 -2.07 -13.72
N GLY A 489 10.07 -2.40 -13.76
CA GLY A 489 11.13 -1.44 -14.10
C GLY A 489 11.06 -0.92 -15.54
N LEU A 490 10.48 -1.69 -16.45
CA LEU A 490 10.35 -1.32 -17.87
C LEU A 490 9.41 -0.12 -18.10
N LEU A 491 8.56 0.22 -17.10
CA LEU A 491 7.61 1.32 -17.20
C LEU A 491 8.26 2.72 -17.29
N ASN A 492 9.51 2.87 -16.86
CA ASN A 492 10.20 4.17 -16.90
C ASN A 492 11.72 4.02 -17.07
N LEU A 493 12.15 3.38 -18.15
CA LEU A 493 13.59 3.23 -18.45
C LEU A 493 14.21 4.57 -18.83
N PRO A 494 15.39 4.94 -18.29
CA PRO A 494 16.00 6.25 -18.52
C PRO A 494 16.48 6.48 -19.95
N PHE A 495 16.73 5.41 -20.71
CA PHE A 495 17.26 5.45 -22.08
C PHE A 495 16.22 5.21 -23.18
N ALA A 496 14.96 4.98 -22.82
CA ALA A 496 13.88 4.71 -23.79
C ALA A 496 12.72 5.69 -23.59
N SER A 497 12.74 6.79 -24.35
CA SER A 497 11.67 7.80 -24.28
C SER A 497 10.28 7.24 -24.62
N SER A 498 10.22 6.20 -25.45
CA SER A 498 8.97 5.51 -25.81
C SER A 498 8.37 4.67 -24.67
N THR A 499 9.15 4.31 -23.66
CA THR A 499 8.68 3.54 -22.49
C THR A 499 8.31 4.40 -21.30
N ARG A 500 8.54 5.71 -21.36
CA ARG A 500 8.16 6.64 -20.28
C ARG A 500 6.64 6.81 -20.28
N PHE A 501 5.98 5.98 -19.48
CA PHE A 501 4.54 6.05 -19.28
C PHE A 501 4.16 7.16 -18.28
N LEU A 502 4.99 7.40 -17.31
CA LEU A 502 4.88 8.41 -16.26
C LEU A 502 5.66 9.68 -16.70
#